data_d0a1db4d680e1c53d5f098a1ff04faa2
#
_entry.id   d0a1db4d680e1c53d5f098a1ff04faa2
#
_cell.length_a   1.000
_cell.length_b   1.000
_cell.length_c   1.000
_cell.angle_alpha   90.00
_cell.angle_beta   90.00
_cell.angle_gamma   90.00
#
_symmetry.space_group_name_H-M   'P 1'
#
loop_
_entity.id
_entity.type
_entity.pdbx_description
1 polymer ?
#
loop_
_entity_poly.entity_id
_entity_poly.type
_entity_poly.pdbx_seq_one_letter_code
_entity_poly.pdbx_strand_id
1 'polypeptide(L)'
;MKRLVLYIMLAVGLTSSAQTALPDSAQGVTHSFSVSADTRVRFAPGNLQYQPQTHLWRFASSQTETIGWQESYSYPKYRGWIDLFGWGTALTPNNYSDRDNEYAFVDWGLFCGLPTGEGRQWRTLSLDEWTYLLSRRPHARRLYALAYVCGQYGLILLPDNWQRPKGIYMRTGPKEEGTNAYNAERWKVLEAAGAVFLPAETRRAATQSQGSAAACHYWTSTPHPKQEGQALYLLVDQYLPQIKPAPRSQGLSVRLVQDL
;
A
#
# COMPACT_ATOMS: atom_id res chain seq x y z
N MET A 1 45.47 51.18 -14.95
CA MET A 1 44.03 50.99 -15.07
C MET A 1 43.72 49.54 -14.71
N LYS A 2 43.25 49.29 -13.48
CA LYS A 2 42.89 47.94 -12.98
C LYS A 2 41.39 47.77 -13.23
N ARG A 3 41.03 46.74 -14.03
CA ARG A 3 39.62 46.39 -14.25
C ARG A 3 39.15 45.48 -13.09
N LEU A 4 38.18 45.98 -12.34
CA LEU A 4 37.48 45.25 -11.29
C LEU A 4 36.39 44.39 -11.95
N VAL A 5 36.51 43.07 -11.85
CA VAL A 5 35.50 42.12 -12.30
C VAL A 5 34.59 41.81 -11.11
N LEU A 6 33.34 42.26 -11.20
CA LEU A 6 32.31 42.02 -10.20
C LEU A 6 31.65 40.68 -10.50
N TYR A 7 31.84 39.69 -9.62
CA TYR A 7 31.11 38.43 -9.67
C TYR A 7 29.75 38.62 -8.97
N ILE A 8 28.66 38.58 -9.75
CA ILE A 8 27.31 38.49 -9.21
C ILE A 8 27.02 37.03 -8.94
N MET A 9 26.99 36.64 -7.66
CA MET A 9 26.46 35.34 -7.25
C MET A 9 24.94 35.39 -7.32
N LEU A 10 24.38 34.66 -8.28
CA LEU A 10 22.94 34.42 -8.35
C LEU A 10 22.60 33.32 -7.30
N ALA A 11 22.02 33.72 -6.19
CA ALA A 11 21.47 32.77 -5.22
C ALA A 11 20.18 32.21 -5.81
N VAL A 12 20.24 30.97 -6.30
CA VAL A 12 19.04 30.19 -6.65
C VAL A 12 18.41 29.74 -5.33
N GLY A 13 17.34 30.41 -4.95
CA GLY A 13 16.51 30.01 -3.83
C GLY A 13 15.83 28.68 -4.16
N LEU A 14 16.29 27.59 -3.58
CA LEU A 14 15.57 26.32 -3.53
C LEU A 14 14.34 26.52 -2.65
N THR A 15 13.19 26.74 -3.26
CA THR A 15 11.90 26.61 -2.58
C THR A 15 11.70 25.12 -2.26
N SER A 16 12.06 24.75 -1.05
CA SER A 16 11.66 23.47 -0.46
C SER A 16 10.14 23.44 -0.41
N SER A 17 9.51 22.68 -1.30
CA SER A 17 8.11 22.32 -1.15
C SER A 17 7.97 21.60 0.18
N ALA A 18 7.25 22.18 1.11
CA ALA A 18 6.91 21.56 2.39
C ALA A 18 6.15 20.27 2.10
N GLN A 19 6.85 19.16 2.16
CA GLN A 19 6.28 17.83 2.20
C GLN A 19 5.52 17.75 3.52
N THR A 20 4.22 17.68 3.45
CA THR A 20 3.34 17.60 4.62
C THR A 20 3.84 16.45 5.50
N ALA A 21 4.37 16.78 6.66
CA ALA A 21 4.70 15.80 7.68
C ALA A 21 3.47 14.94 7.93
N LEU A 22 3.66 13.62 8.04
CA LEU A 22 2.61 12.72 8.50
C LEU A 22 2.00 13.34 9.77
N PRO A 23 0.66 13.40 9.89
CA PRO A 23 0.06 13.93 11.10
C PRO A 23 0.60 13.15 12.28
N ASP A 24 1.31 13.85 13.16
CA ASP A 24 1.76 13.33 14.43
C ASP A 24 0.50 12.94 15.18
N SER A 25 0.29 11.64 15.38
CA SER A 25 -0.90 11.14 16.04
C SER A 25 -0.90 11.77 17.44
N ALA A 26 -1.88 12.63 17.68
CA ALA A 26 -2.08 13.25 18.97
C ALA A 26 -2.02 12.17 20.06
N GLN A 27 -0.98 12.27 20.88
CA GLN A 27 -0.79 11.64 22.18
C GLN A 27 -1.29 10.19 22.38
N GLY A 28 -0.37 9.23 22.32
CA GLY A 28 -0.33 8.18 23.34
C GLY A 28 -0.80 6.79 22.97
N VAL A 29 -1.54 6.54 21.89
CA VAL A 29 -1.92 5.17 21.51
C VAL A 29 -1.37 4.84 20.14
N THR A 30 -0.24 4.17 20.11
CA THR A 30 0.31 3.63 18.84
C THR A 30 -0.53 2.44 18.41
N HIS A 31 -1.28 2.59 17.32
CA HIS A 31 -2.01 1.50 16.70
C HIS A 31 -1.02 0.55 16.03
N SER A 32 -0.89 -0.66 16.56
CA SER A 32 0.06 -1.66 16.11
C SER A 32 -0.64 -2.91 15.61
N PHE A 33 0.04 -3.62 14.70
CA PHE A 33 -0.44 -4.84 14.08
C PHE A 33 0.65 -5.91 14.24
N SER A 34 0.36 -6.97 14.99
CA SER A 34 1.29 -8.10 15.13
C SER A 34 1.40 -8.89 13.83
N VAL A 35 2.61 -9.02 13.32
CA VAL A 35 2.95 -9.77 12.11
C VAL A 35 3.81 -11.00 12.41
N SER A 36 4.25 -11.14 13.65
CA SER A 36 4.83 -12.35 14.25
C SER A 36 4.56 -12.34 15.76
N ALA A 37 5.08 -13.31 16.50
CA ALA A 37 5.02 -13.31 17.96
C ALA A 37 5.68 -12.06 18.57
N ASP A 38 6.80 -11.63 17.97
CA ASP A 38 7.67 -10.61 18.53
C ASP A 38 7.72 -9.31 17.69
N THR A 39 7.12 -9.32 16.49
CA THR A 39 7.18 -8.18 15.56
C THR A 39 5.83 -7.53 15.41
N ARG A 40 5.81 -6.21 15.57
CA ARG A 40 4.65 -5.35 15.31
C ARG A 40 5.01 -4.31 14.28
N VAL A 41 4.01 -3.92 13.50
CA VAL A 41 4.17 -2.91 12.45
C VAL A 41 3.08 -1.85 12.54
N ARG A 42 3.35 -0.70 11.93
CA ARG A 42 2.33 0.26 11.49
C ARG A 42 2.21 0.24 9.98
N PHE A 43 1.01 0.38 9.46
CA PHE A 43 0.77 0.49 8.02
C PHE A 43 0.98 1.92 7.52
N ALA A 44 1.40 2.03 6.26
CA ALA A 44 1.39 3.29 5.53
C ALA A 44 -0.04 3.87 5.45
N PRO A 45 -0.19 5.21 5.36
CA PRO A 45 -1.51 5.88 5.36
C PRO A 45 -2.33 5.61 4.09
N GLY A 46 -1.73 5.08 3.04
CA GLY A 46 -2.37 4.76 1.77
C GLY A 46 -1.55 3.77 0.94
N ASN A 47 -2.09 3.36 -0.20
CA ASN A 47 -1.33 2.56 -1.17
C ASN A 47 -0.15 3.36 -1.71
N LEU A 48 0.92 2.65 -2.06
CA LEU A 48 2.08 3.25 -2.70
C LEU A 48 1.71 3.74 -4.09
N GLN A 49 2.21 4.93 -4.47
CA GLN A 49 2.03 5.52 -5.79
C GLN A 49 3.35 6.05 -6.32
N TYR A 50 3.52 5.99 -7.63
CA TYR A 50 4.70 6.47 -8.35
C TYR A 50 4.31 7.32 -9.54
N GLN A 51 5.04 8.41 -9.79
CA GLN A 51 4.90 9.25 -10.96
C GLN A 51 6.09 9.06 -11.91
N PRO A 52 5.91 8.41 -13.07
CA PRO A 52 7.01 8.04 -13.96
C PRO A 52 7.83 9.21 -14.50
N GLN A 53 7.21 10.37 -14.73
CA GLN A 53 7.88 11.53 -15.35
C GLN A 53 8.79 12.28 -14.39
N THR A 54 8.47 12.29 -13.11
CA THR A 54 9.22 13.04 -12.08
C THR A 54 10.01 12.11 -11.16
N HIS A 55 9.85 10.80 -11.32
CA HIS A 55 10.42 9.77 -10.44
C HIS A 55 10.04 9.95 -8.96
N LEU A 56 8.88 10.56 -8.70
CA LEU A 56 8.41 10.79 -7.34
C LEU A 56 7.56 9.62 -6.84
N TRP A 57 7.75 9.34 -5.56
CA TRP A 57 6.92 8.40 -4.81
C TRP A 57 6.05 9.15 -3.82
N ARG A 58 4.87 8.61 -3.54
CA ARG A 58 4.01 9.08 -2.46
C ARG A 58 3.15 7.93 -1.93
N PHE A 59 2.54 8.13 -0.79
CA PHE A 59 1.35 7.37 -0.42
C PHE A 59 0.11 8.04 -0.99
N ALA A 60 -0.90 7.25 -1.33
CA ALA A 60 -2.22 7.75 -1.68
C ALA A 60 -2.73 8.72 -0.59
N SER A 61 -3.43 9.76 -0.99
CA SER A 61 -3.88 10.84 -0.09
C SER A 61 -4.95 10.39 0.91
N SER A 62 -5.60 9.27 0.62
CA SER A 62 -6.53 8.58 1.52
C SER A 62 -6.42 7.08 1.34
N GLN A 63 -6.90 6.32 2.32
CA GLN A 63 -6.89 4.87 2.25
C GLN A 63 -7.85 4.29 1.19
N THR A 64 -8.78 5.10 0.71
CA THR A 64 -9.74 4.73 -0.35
C THR A 64 -9.31 5.17 -1.74
N GLU A 65 -8.22 5.94 -1.86
CA GLU A 65 -7.72 6.38 -3.16
C GLU A 65 -7.08 5.23 -3.90
N THR A 66 -7.60 4.93 -5.09
CA THR A 66 -7.02 4.00 -6.07
C THR A 66 -7.00 4.65 -7.43
N ILE A 67 -6.01 4.32 -8.24
CA ILE A 67 -5.85 4.79 -9.61
C ILE A 67 -6.26 3.67 -10.58
N GLY A 68 -5.81 2.45 -10.29
CA GLY A 68 -6.08 1.28 -11.11
C GLY A 68 -5.40 1.33 -12.47
N TRP A 69 -5.69 0.37 -13.33
CA TRP A 69 -5.12 0.30 -14.66
C TRP A 69 -5.80 1.26 -15.65
N GLN A 70 -4.98 2.00 -16.40
CA GLN A 70 -5.41 2.81 -17.54
C GLN A 70 -4.47 2.56 -18.73
N GLU A 71 -5.00 2.49 -19.93
CA GLU A 71 -4.18 2.28 -21.16
C GLU A 71 -3.10 3.36 -21.33
N SER A 72 -3.37 4.58 -20.89
CA SER A 72 -2.44 5.71 -20.95
C SER A 72 -1.13 5.49 -20.18
N TYR A 73 -1.05 4.56 -19.25
CA TYR A 73 0.17 4.27 -18.49
C TYR A 73 1.33 3.79 -19.36
N SER A 74 1.03 3.11 -20.47
CA SER A 74 2.03 2.66 -21.44
C SER A 74 2.55 3.79 -22.35
N TYR A 75 1.92 4.97 -22.32
CA TYR A 75 2.36 6.09 -23.15
C TYR A 75 3.57 6.82 -22.56
N PRO A 76 4.64 7.07 -23.33
CA PRO A 76 5.83 7.79 -22.84
C PRO A 76 5.54 9.19 -22.29
N LYS A 77 4.39 9.78 -22.64
CA LYS A 77 3.96 11.11 -22.18
C LYS A 77 2.99 11.08 -20.99
N TYR A 78 2.70 9.90 -20.43
CA TYR A 78 1.84 9.81 -19.26
C TYR A 78 2.44 10.57 -18.07
N ARG A 79 1.67 11.48 -17.48
CA ARG A 79 2.11 12.36 -16.39
C ARG A 79 1.35 12.11 -15.09
N GLY A 80 0.47 11.14 -15.08
CA GLY A 80 -0.29 10.75 -13.89
C GLY A 80 0.52 9.88 -12.93
N TRP A 81 -0.13 9.50 -11.86
CA TRP A 81 0.37 8.54 -10.89
C TRP A 81 -0.03 7.12 -11.28
N ILE A 82 0.78 6.14 -10.90
CA ILE A 82 0.48 4.70 -11.01
C ILE A 82 0.51 4.08 -9.62
N ASP A 83 -0.27 3.04 -9.37
CA ASP A 83 -0.36 2.33 -8.09
C ASP A 83 -0.41 0.80 -8.26
N LEU A 84 -0.18 0.32 -9.49
CA LEU A 84 -0.04 -1.10 -9.80
C LEU A 84 1.39 -1.38 -10.27
N PHE A 85 2.09 -2.25 -9.58
CA PHE A 85 3.52 -2.54 -9.78
C PHE A 85 3.74 -4.01 -10.08
N GLY A 86 4.72 -4.31 -10.95
CA GLY A 86 5.30 -5.65 -11.05
C GLY A 86 6.04 -6.01 -9.75
N TRP A 87 6.18 -7.28 -9.44
CA TRP A 87 6.81 -7.73 -8.21
C TRP A 87 8.29 -7.36 -8.14
N GLY A 88 8.71 -6.67 -7.08
CA GLY A 88 10.10 -6.30 -6.85
C GLY A 88 10.65 -5.20 -7.77
N THR A 89 9.80 -4.41 -8.41
CA THR A 89 10.19 -3.41 -9.42
C THR A 89 10.51 -2.03 -8.85
N ALA A 90 11.03 -1.91 -7.64
CA ALA A 90 11.33 -0.60 -7.06
C ALA A 90 12.27 0.27 -7.90
N LEU A 91 13.20 -0.33 -8.63
CA LEU A 91 14.13 0.37 -9.52
C LEU A 91 13.54 0.73 -10.88
N THR A 92 12.51 0.01 -11.33
CA THR A 92 11.85 0.19 -12.62
C THR A 92 10.33 0.12 -12.49
N PRO A 93 9.71 1.02 -11.70
CA PRO A 93 8.31 0.85 -11.26
C PRO A 93 7.29 0.84 -12.38
N ASN A 94 7.62 1.46 -13.51
CA ASN A 94 6.79 1.53 -14.71
C ASN A 94 7.20 0.51 -15.79
N ASN A 95 8.00 -0.49 -15.44
CA ASN A 95 8.31 -1.59 -16.34
C ASN A 95 7.12 -2.56 -16.42
N TYR A 96 6.58 -2.72 -17.61
CA TYR A 96 5.39 -3.53 -17.89
C TYR A 96 5.70 -4.75 -18.80
N SER A 97 6.99 -5.10 -18.93
CA SER A 97 7.42 -6.22 -19.77
C SER A 97 7.17 -7.55 -19.09
N ASP A 98 6.60 -8.51 -19.81
CA ASP A 98 6.49 -9.91 -19.35
C ASP A 98 7.84 -10.64 -19.30
N ARG A 99 8.90 -10.03 -19.82
CA ARG A 99 10.25 -10.63 -19.89
C ARG A 99 11.04 -10.47 -18.60
N ASP A 100 10.55 -9.69 -17.64
CA ASP A 100 11.30 -9.29 -16.45
C ASP A 100 11.14 -10.24 -15.27
N ASN A 101 11.12 -11.53 -15.53
CA ASN A 101 11.11 -12.56 -14.50
C ASN A 101 12.48 -12.78 -13.85
N GLU A 102 13.53 -12.13 -14.35
CA GLU A 102 14.93 -12.38 -13.95
C GLU A 102 15.41 -11.50 -12.80
N TYR A 103 14.63 -10.49 -12.39
CA TYR A 103 15.08 -9.56 -11.35
C TYR A 103 14.91 -10.12 -9.95
N ALA A 104 15.95 -9.93 -9.13
CA ALA A 104 15.84 -10.10 -7.71
C ALA A 104 14.77 -9.15 -7.14
N PHE A 105 14.07 -9.58 -6.10
CA PHE A 105 13.12 -8.71 -5.40
C PHE A 105 13.85 -7.48 -4.82
N VAL A 106 13.44 -6.32 -5.27
CA VAL A 106 13.87 -5.04 -4.69
C VAL A 106 12.66 -4.41 -4.01
N ASP A 107 12.70 -4.34 -2.67
CA ASP A 107 11.58 -3.79 -1.90
C ASP A 107 11.40 -2.30 -2.20
N TRP A 108 10.18 -1.90 -2.52
CA TRP A 108 9.84 -0.50 -2.78
C TRP A 108 10.17 0.42 -1.60
N GLY A 109 10.04 -0.09 -0.39
CA GLY A 109 10.33 0.67 0.83
C GLY A 109 11.77 1.14 0.95
N LEU A 110 12.72 0.44 0.31
CA LEU A 110 14.13 0.84 0.31
C LEU A 110 14.43 2.03 -0.61
N PHE A 111 13.64 2.23 -1.66
CA PHE A 111 13.94 3.18 -2.73
C PHE A 111 12.93 4.31 -2.88
N CYS A 112 11.80 4.24 -2.22
CA CYS A 112 10.73 5.24 -2.41
C CYS A 112 11.07 6.63 -1.85
N GLY A 113 12.13 6.79 -1.06
CA GLY A 113 12.53 8.07 -0.48
C GLY A 113 11.45 8.76 0.38
N LEU A 114 10.42 8.01 0.77
CA LEU A 114 9.32 8.56 1.56
C LEU A 114 9.76 8.82 3.01
N PRO A 115 9.16 9.82 3.67
CA PRO A 115 9.50 10.14 5.05
C PRO A 115 9.38 8.90 5.95
N THR A 116 10.47 8.59 6.64
CA THR A 116 10.59 7.42 7.49
C THR A 116 10.48 7.79 8.96
N GLY A 117 9.49 8.40 9.44
CA GLY A 117 9.44 8.83 10.84
C GLY A 117 10.31 7.94 11.77
N GLU A 118 11.07 8.54 12.69
CA GLU A 118 11.99 7.86 13.59
C GLU A 118 13.14 7.05 12.92
N GLY A 119 13.45 7.33 11.63
CA GLY A 119 14.51 6.64 10.90
C GLY A 119 14.23 5.19 10.51
N ARG A 120 12.99 4.71 10.70
CA ARG A 120 12.60 3.34 10.36
C ARG A 120 12.22 3.24 8.89
N GLN A 121 12.75 2.24 8.19
CA GLN A 121 12.46 2.03 6.78
C GLN A 121 11.06 1.44 6.55
N TRP A 122 10.46 1.82 5.44
CA TRP A 122 9.29 1.16 4.91
C TRP A 122 9.68 -0.18 4.29
N ARG A 123 8.79 -1.18 4.38
CA ARG A 123 8.97 -2.49 3.75
C ARG A 123 7.64 -3.13 3.38
N THR A 124 7.71 -4.16 2.55
CA THR A 124 6.58 -5.00 2.18
C THR A 124 6.45 -6.18 3.14
N LEU A 125 5.24 -6.53 3.55
CA LEU A 125 5.00 -7.73 4.36
C LEU A 125 5.27 -9.00 3.55
N SER A 126 5.87 -9.99 4.21
CA SER A 126 6.04 -11.34 3.67
C SER A 126 4.73 -12.16 3.73
N LEU A 127 4.73 -13.32 3.07
CA LEU A 127 3.65 -14.31 3.17
C LEU A 127 3.37 -14.69 4.63
N ASP A 128 4.41 -14.99 5.39
CA ASP A 128 4.26 -15.47 6.77
C ASP A 128 3.68 -14.39 7.68
N GLU A 129 4.08 -13.13 7.47
CA GLU A 129 3.55 -11.99 8.18
C GLU A 129 2.07 -11.73 7.87
N TRP A 130 1.67 -11.78 6.60
CA TRP A 130 0.25 -11.71 6.23
C TRP A 130 -0.55 -12.87 6.82
N THR A 131 0.02 -14.07 6.80
CA THR A 131 -0.62 -15.26 7.38
C THR A 131 -0.77 -15.10 8.90
N TYR A 132 0.25 -14.59 9.59
CA TYR A 132 0.17 -14.34 11.02
C TYR A 132 -0.88 -13.27 11.35
N LEU A 133 -0.84 -12.15 10.67
CA LEU A 133 -1.76 -11.03 10.84
C LEU A 133 -3.22 -11.45 10.68
N LEU A 134 -3.53 -12.29 9.68
CA LEU A 134 -4.91 -12.64 9.32
C LEU A 134 -5.44 -13.90 10.00
N SER A 135 -4.56 -14.79 10.51
CA SER A 135 -4.99 -16.09 11.01
C SER A 135 -4.36 -16.55 12.32
N ARG A 136 -3.16 -16.07 12.68
CA ARG A 136 -2.40 -16.61 13.81
C ARG A 136 -2.30 -15.68 15.01
N ARG A 137 -2.33 -14.35 14.83
CA ARG A 137 -2.29 -13.41 15.96
C ARG A 137 -3.52 -13.62 16.86
N PRO A 138 -3.44 -13.26 18.16
CA PRO A 138 -4.57 -13.37 19.07
C PRO A 138 -5.82 -12.69 18.48
N HIS A 139 -6.95 -13.41 18.50
CA HIS A 139 -8.24 -12.93 17.98
C HIS A 139 -8.24 -12.53 16.49
N ALA A 140 -7.31 -13.02 15.66
CA ALA A 140 -7.15 -12.66 14.26
C ALA A 140 -8.47 -12.52 13.49
N ARG A 141 -9.38 -13.52 13.63
CA ARG A 141 -10.70 -13.51 12.95
C ARG A 141 -11.62 -12.36 13.38
N ARG A 142 -11.36 -11.72 14.51
CA ARG A 142 -12.13 -10.55 15.00
C ARG A 142 -11.44 -9.24 14.66
N LEU A 143 -10.25 -9.29 14.05
CA LEU A 143 -9.42 -8.14 13.76
C LEU A 143 -9.33 -7.80 12.26
N TYR A 144 -10.30 -8.27 11.47
CA TYR A 144 -10.51 -7.79 10.11
C TYR A 144 -11.99 -7.84 9.74
N ALA A 145 -12.36 -7.08 8.73
CA ALA A 145 -13.73 -7.02 8.21
C ALA A 145 -13.75 -6.75 6.70
N LEU A 146 -14.70 -7.33 5.98
CA LEU A 146 -14.99 -6.95 4.61
C LEU A 146 -16.00 -5.80 4.61
N ALA A 147 -15.74 -4.75 3.82
CA ALA A 147 -16.56 -3.55 3.83
C ALA A 147 -16.57 -2.82 2.48
N TYR A 148 -17.63 -2.05 2.28
CA TYR A 148 -17.61 -0.89 1.40
C TYR A 148 -17.29 0.35 2.22
N VAL A 149 -16.21 1.05 1.87
CA VAL A 149 -15.82 2.32 2.46
C VAL A 149 -15.91 3.40 1.38
N CYS A 150 -16.76 4.39 1.58
CA CYS A 150 -17.06 5.43 0.57
C CYS A 150 -17.46 4.84 -0.80
N GLY A 151 -18.16 3.71 -0.79
CA GLY A 151 -18.59 3.01 -2.00
C GLY A 151 -17.57 2.05 -2.61
N GLN A 152 -16.32 2.02 -2.10
CA GLN A 152 -15.27 1.12 -2.56
C GLN A 152 -15.20 -0.13 -1.69
N TYR A 153 -15.22 -1.31 -2.32
CA TYR A 153 -15.05 -2.58 -1.63
C TYR A 153 -13.60 -2.77 -1.16
N GLY A 154 -13.42 -3.46 -0.04
CA GLY A 154 -12.08 -3.75 0.46
C GLY A 154 -12.05 -4.50 1.79
N LEU A 155 -10.83 -4.68 2.30
CA LEU A 155 -10.53 -5.28 3.59
C LEU A 155 -10.20 -4.17 4.60
N ILE A 156 -10.90 -4.16 5.72
CA ILE A 156 -10.51 -3.41 6.91
C ILE A 156 -9.65 -4.31 7.78
N LEU A 157 -8.46 -3.84 8.14
CA LEU A 157 -7.61 -4.42 9.19
C LEU A 157 -7.75 -3.60 10.47
N LEU A 158 -7.82 -4.29 11.60
CA LEU A 158 -7.97 -3.68 12.91
C LEU A 158 -6.70 -3.93 13.75
N PRO A 159 -6.22 -2.94 14.51
CA PRO A 159 -5.01 -3.09 15.32
C PRO A 159 -5.22 -4.09 16.47
N ASP A 160 -4.12 -4.53 17.08
CA ASP A 160 -4.16 -5.53 18.16
C ASP A 160 -4.95 -5.06 19.37
N ASN A 161 -4.87 -3.76 19.67
CA ASN A 161 -5.59 -3.11 20.76
C ASN A 161 -6.95 -2.54 20.36
N TRP A 162 -7.57 -3.10 19.31
CA TRP A 162 -8.81 -2.60 18.77
C TRP A 162 -9.93 -2.47 19.80
N GLN A 163 -10.48 -1.28 19.86
CA GLN A 163 -11.72 -1.01 20.60
C GLN A 163 -12.72 -0.38 19.64
N ARG A 164 -13.86 -1.05 19.49
CA ARG A 164 -14.89 -0.57 18.57
C ARG A 164 -15.47 0.78 19.04
N PRO A 165 -15.42 1.81 18.20
CA PRO A 165 -16.00 3.10 18.54
C PRO A 165 -17.51 3.00 18.86
N LYS A 166 -17.97 3.82 19.79
CA LYS A 166 -19.39 3.88 20.16
C LYS A 166 -20.24 4.28 18.96
N GLY A 167 -21.34 3.58 18.75
CA GLY A 167 -22.27 3.86 17.62
C GLY A 167 -21.86 3.29 16.27
N ILE A 168 -20.69 2.63 16.17
CA ILE A 168 -20.27 1.91 14.96
C ILE A 168 -20.63 0.44 15.10
N TYR A 169 -21.41 -0.06 14.17
CA TYR A 169 -21.63 -1.50 14.01
C TYR A 169 -20.59 -2.06 13.02
N MET A 170 -20.00 -3.21 13.33
CA MET A 170 -19.05 -3.90 12.46
C MET A 170 -19.17 -5.41 12.65
N ARG A 171 -19.35 -6.11 11.55
CA ARG A 171 -19.19 -7.57 11.45
C ARG A 171 -17.75 -7.84 11.08
N THR A 172 -17.07 -8.67 11.87
CA THR A 172 -15.66 -9.01 11.69
C THR A 172 -15.53 -10.48 11.26
N GLY A 173 -14.39 -10.81 10.64
CA GLY A 173 -14.08 -12.15 10.18
C GLY A 173 -14.57 -12.46 8.78
N PRO A 174 -14.65 -13.77 8.44
CA PRO A 174 -15.19 -14.25 7.18
C PRO A 174 -16.63 -13.76 6.99
N LYS A 175 -16.99 -13.50 5.74
CA LYS A 175 -18.36 -13.11 5.41
C LYS A 175 -19.30 -14.28 5.66
N GLU A 176 -20.18 -14.15 6.64
CA GLU A 176 -21.28 -15.09 6.84
C GLU A 176 -22.57 -14.56 6.17
N GLU A 177 -22.92 -13.32 6.42
CA GLU A 177 -24.05 -12.63 5.76
C GLU A 177 -23.84 -11.12 5.76
N GLY A 178 -24.08 -10.51 4.59
CA GLY A 178 -24.00 -9.06 4.41
C GLY A 178 -22.58 -8.49 4.48
N THR A 179 -22.39 -7.31 3.93
CA THR A 179 -21.11 -6.58 3.91
C THR A 179 -21.28 -5.29 4.72
N ASN A 180 -20.27 -4.92 5.50
CA ASN A 180 -20.26 -3.63 6.18
C ASN A 180 -20.25 -2.50 5.14
N ALA A 181 -20.85 -1.36 5.47
CA ALA A 181 -20.82 -0.17 4.63
C ALA A 181 -20.65 1.08 5.48
N TYR A 182 -19.66 1.89 5.12
CA TYR A 182 -19.29 3.11 5.84
C TYR A 182 -19.17 4.28 4.87
N ASN A 183 -19.85 5.38 5.17
CA ASN A 183 -19.63 6.66 4.51
C ASN A 183 -18.35 7.33 5.06
N ALA A 184 -17.96 8.47 4.49
CA ALA A 184 -16.75 9.18 4.85
C ALA A 184 -16.69 9.58 6.35
N GLU A 185 -17.81 9.96 6.95
CA GLU A 185 -17.87 10.36 8.36
C GLU A 185 -17.60 9.18 9.29
N ARG A 186 -18.27 8.05 9.04
CA ARG A 186 -18.07 6.81 9.82
C ARG A 186 -16.68 6.25 9.60
N TRP A 187 -16.17 6.34 8.37
CA TRP A 187 -14.80 5.89 8.08
C TRP A 187 -13.77 6.69 8.86
N LYS A 188 -13.86 8.02 8.91
CA LYS A 188 -12.97 8.86 9.73
C LYS A 188 -12.93 8.43 11.19
N VAL A 189 -14.05 8.01 11.76
CA VAL A 189 -14.09 7.52 13.15
C VAL A 189 -13.36 6.19 13.29
N LEU A 190 -13.51 5.28 12.32
CA LEU A 190 -12.80 3.99 12.32
C LEU A 190 -11.30 4.18 12.10
N GLU A 191 -10.92 5.02 11.16
CA GLU A 191 -9.53 5.36 10.85
C GLU A 191 -8.84 6.02 12.05
N ALA A 192 -9.48 6.96 12.72
CA ALA A 192 -8.98 7.57 13.96
C ALA A 192 -8.81 6.56 15.09
N ALA A 193 -9.58 5.48 15.10
CA ALA A 193 -9.41 4.36 16.02
C ALA A 193 -8.36 3.33 15.55
N GLY A 194 -7.62 3.62 14.49
CA GLY A 194 -6.52 2.81 13.97
C GLY A 194 -6.89 1.79 12.90
N ALA A 195 -8.11 1.80 12.37
CA ALA A 195 -8.47 0.91 11.28
C ALA A 195 -7.69 1.26 10.00
N VAL A 196 -7.20 0.22 9.31
CA VAL A 196 -6.53 0.33 8.02
C VAL A 196 -7.44 -0.27 6.94
N PHE A 197 -7.61 0.45 5.83
CA PHE A 197 -8.39 -0.04 4.70
C PHE A 197 -7.50 -0.40 3.52
N LEU A 198 -7.70 -1.59 2.99
CA LEU A 198 -7.08 -2.09 1.76
C LEU A 198 -8.16 -2.13 0.67
N PRO A 199 -8.22 -1.11 -0.21
CA PRO A 199 -9.23 -1.05 -1.26
C PRO A 199 -9.05 -2.15 -2.30
N ALA A 200 -10.17 -2.63 -2.83
CA ALA A 200 -10.18 -3.49 -4.00
C ALA A 200 -9.83 -2.69 -5.25
N GLU A 201 -9.04 -3.30 -6.12
CA GLU A 201 -8.57 -2.68 -7.34
C GLU A 201 -8.45 -3.72 -8.46
N THR A 202 -8.63 -3.29 -9.71
CA THR A 202 -8.42 -4.15 -10.86
C THR A 202 -6.94 -4.48 -11.00
N ARG A 203 -6.62 -5.75 -11.25
CA ARG A 203 -5.25 -6.18 -11.57
C ARG A 203 -4.87 -5.73 -12.98
N ARG A 204 -3.58 -5.49 -13.19
CA ARG A 204 -3.01 -5.35 -14.52
C ARG A 204 -2.35 -6.67 -14.93
N ALA A 205 -2.67 -7.18 -16.12
CA ALA A 205 -1.90 -8.23 -16.78
C ALA A 205 -1.19 -7.64 -17.98
N ALA A 206 0.13 -7.58 -17.93
CA ALA A 206 1.01 -7.05 -18.98
C ALA A 206 0.52 -5.72 -19.63
N THR A 207 -0.52 -5.79 -20.43
CA THR A 207 -1.07 -4.66 -21.21
C THR A 207 -2.55 -4.41 -21.00
N GLN A 208 -3.23 -5.18 -20.14
CA GLN A 208 -4.69 -5.07 -19.97
C GLN A 208 -5.10 -5.18 -18.51
N SER A 209 -6.21 -4.53 -18.15
CA SER A 209 -6.85 -4.74 -16.86
C SER A 209 -7.50 -6.13 -16.79
N GLN A 210 -7.28 -6.85 -15.69
CA GLN A 210 -7.91 -8.14 -15.45
C GLN A 210 -8.58 -8.20 -14.09
N GLY A 211 -9.70 -8.86 -14.04
CA GLY A 211 -10.42 -9.16 -12.82
C GLY A 211 -11.54 -8.19 -12.49
N SER A 212 -12.25 -8.52 -11.43
CA SER A 212 -13.35 -7.72 -10.90
C SER A 212 -12.80 -6.67 -9.91
N ALA A 213 -13.37 -5.48 -9.94
CA ALA A 213 -13.15 -4.45 -8.91
C ALA A 213 -13.63 -4.87 -7.50
N ALA A 214 -14.08 -6.10 -7.33
CA ALA A 214 -14.55 -6.65 -6.07
C ALA A 214 -13.50 -7.49 -5.31
N ALA A 215 -12.23 -7.36 -5.64
CA ALA A 215 -11.16 -8.07 -4.95
C ALA A 215 -9.93 -7.17 -4.73
N CYS A 216 -9.30 -7.31 -3.56
CA CYS A 216 -8.03 -6.66 -3.26
C CYS A 216 -6.87 -7.56 -3.70
N HIS A 217 -5.82 -6.98 -4.27
CA HIS A 217 -4.65 -7.71 -4.72
C HIS A 217 -3.39 -6.97 -4.27
N TYR A 218 -2.70 -7.50 -3.26
CA TYR A 218 -1.53 -6.85 -2.67
C TYR A 218 -0.31 -7.76 -2.74
N TRP A 219 0.79 -7.27 -3.34
CA TRP A 219 2.04 -8.01 -3.33
C TRP A 219 2.53 -8.32 -1.92
N THR A 220 3.09 -9.51 -1.75
CA THR A 220 3.97 -9.84 -0.62
C THR A 220 5.43 -9.73 -1.06
N SER A 221 6.37 -9.69 -0.12
CA SER A 221 7.80 -9.77 -0.43
C SER A 221 8.28 -11.19 -0.78
N THR A 222 7.39 -12.18 -0.77
CA THR A 222 7.75 -13.61 -0.90
C THR A 222 7.63 -14.09 -2.33
N PRO A 223 8.72 -14.62 -2.94
CA PRO A 223 8.67 -15.28 -4.24
C PRO A 223 7.91 -16.60 -4.15
N HIS A 224 7.44 -17.09 -5.29
CA HIS A 224 6.88 -18.45 -5.34
C HIS A 224 8.00 -19.49 -5.15
N PRO A 225 7.83 -20.49 -4.23
CA PRO A 225 8.94 -21.38 -3.83
C PRO A 225 9.39 -22.35 -4.92
N LYS A 226 8.61 -22.55 -5.98
CA LYS A 226 8.89 -23.53 -7.05
C LYS A 226 8.83 -22.96 -8.46
N GLN A 227 8.36 -21.74 -8.66
CA GLN A 227 8.15 -21.14 -9.98
C GLN A 227 8.82 -19.76 -10.01
N GLU A 228 9.99 -19.69 -10.63
CA GLU A 228 10.84 -18.49 -10.66
C GLU A 228 10.13 -17.25 -11.20
N GLY A 229 9.28 -17.39 -12.22
CA GLY A 229 8.52 -16.29 -12.81
C GLY A 229 7.32 -15.81 -12.00
N GLN A 230 7.08 -16.38 -10.81
CA GLN A 230 5.92 -16.06 -9.98
C GLN A 230 6.31 -15.53 -8.59
N ALA A 231 5.40 -14.78 -8.00
CA ALA A 231 5.46 -14.34 -6.60
C ALA A 231 4.08 -14.47 -5.94
N LEU A 232 4.07 -14.40 -4.62
CA LEU A 232 2.86 -14.59 -3.85
C LEU A 232 2.22 -13.23 -3.52
N TYR A 233 0.90 -13.18 -3.55
CA TYR A 233 0.13 -12.00 -3.22
C TYR A 233 -1.07 -12.32 -2.32
N LEU A 234 -1.49 -11.34 -1.54
CA LEU A 234 -2.75 -11.39 -0.80
C LEU A 234 -3.91 -11.10 -1.75
N LEU A 235 -4.81 -12.07 -1.89
CA LEU A 235 -6.12 -11.92 -2.50
C LEU A 235 -7.17 -11.78 -1.41
N VAL A 236 -7.99 -10.74 -1.49
CA VAL A 236 -9.19 -10.61 -0.67
C VAL A 236 -10.39 -10.42 -1.57
N ASP A 237 -11.11 -11.49 -1.78
CA ASP A 237 -12.37 -11.49 -2.52
C ASP A 237 -13.56 -11.34 -1.56
N GLN A 238 -14.75 -11.66 -2.05
CA GLN A 238 -15.98 -11.56 -1.23
C GLN A 238 -16.08 -12.63 -0.12
N TYR A 239 -15.15 -13.57 -0.05
CA TYR A 239 -15.22 -14.70 0.91
C TYR A 239 -14.19 -14.56 2.02
N LEU A 240 -12.91 -14.72 1.71
CA LEU A 240 -11.81 -14.81 2.67
C LEU A 240 -10.52 -14.23 2.11
N PRO A 241 -9.65 -13.66 2.98
CA PRO A 241 -8.27 -13.45 2.61
C PRO A 241 -7.57 -14.77 2.26
N GLN A 242 -6.89 -14.81 1.12
CA GLN A 242 -6.16 -15.95 0.60
C GLN A 242 -4.80 -15.52 0.08
N ILE A 243 -3.82 -16.43 0.06
CA ILE A 243 -2.56 -16.22 -0.64
C ILE A 243 -2.61 -16.96 -1.97
N LYS A 244 -2.26 -16.28 -3.04
CA LYS A 244 -2.26 -16.82 -4.41
C LYS A 244 -0.96 -16.48 -5.10
N PRO A 245 -0.53 -17.31 -6.08
CA PRO A 245 0.57 -16.97 -6.97
C PRO A 245 0.09 -16.10 -8.14
N ALA A 246 1.00 -15.25 -8.61
CA ALA A 246 0.83 -14.50 -9.86
C ALA A 246 2.16 -14.34 -10.59
N PRO A 247 2.16 -14.16 -11.92
CA PRO A 247 3.34 -13.75 -12.66
C PRO A 247 3.92 -12.45 -12.07
N ARG A 248 5.25 -12.37 -11.94
CA ARG A 248 5.92 -11.18 -11.37
C ARG A 248 5.65 -9.91 -12.19
N SER A 249 5.40 -10.05 -13.49
CA SER A 249 5.02 -8.95 -14.39
C SER A 249 3.61 -8.42 -14.16
N GLN A 250 2.78 -9.13 -13.39
CA GLN A 250 1.42 -8.67 -13.09
C GLN A 250 1.45 -7.42 -12.21
N GLY A 251 0.70 -6.39 -12.60
CA GLY A 251 0.56 -5.18 -11.77
C GLY A 251 -0.42 -5.39 -10.63
N LEU A 252 0.08 -5.33 -9.39
CA LEU A 252 -0.75 -5.38 -8.18
C LEU A 252 -0.41 -4.20 -7.26
N SER A 253 -1.32 -3.91 -6.34
CA SER A 253 -1.12 -2.86 -5.34
C SER A 253 -0.03 -3.20 -4.32
N VAL A 254 0.55 -2.17 -3.73
CA VAL A 254 1.55 -2.27 -2.68
C VAL A 254 1.11 -1.44 -1.47
N ARG A 255 1.06 -2.07 -0.29
CA ARG A 255 0.85 -1.42 0.99
C ARG A 255 2.06 -1.67 1.89
N LEU A 256 2.83 -0.63 2.13
CA LEU A 256 4.03 -0.72 2.95
C LEU A 256 3.72 -0.65 4.44
N VAL A 257 4.67 -1.14 5.23
CA VAL A 257 4.65 -1.10 6.70
C VAL A 257 5.99 -0.63 7.23
N GLN A 258 6.01 -0.22 8.50
CA GLN A 258 7.23 0.03 9.28
C GLN A 258 7.20 -0.79 10.56
N ASP A 259 8.33 -1.35 10.94
CA ASP A 259 8.50 -2.03 12.23
C ASP A 259 8.41 -1.03 13.39
N LEU A 260 7.86 -1.45 14.53
CA LEU A 260 7.67 -0.64 15.72
C LEU A 260 8.69 -0.97 16.83
#